data_9ff5e562a43523d7258e4f00725fa635
#
_entry.id   9ff5e562a43523d7258e4f00725fa635
#
_cell.length_a   1.000
_cell.length_b   1.000
_cell.length_c   1.000
_cell.angle_alpha   90.00
_cell.angle_beta   90.00
_cell.angle_gamma   90.00
#
_symmetry.space_group_name_H-M   'P 1'
#
loop_
_entity.id
_entity.type
_entity.pdbx_description
1 polymer ?
#
loop_
_entity_poly.entity_id
_entity_poly.type
_entity_poly.pdbx_seq_one_letter_code
_entity_poly.pdbx_strand_id
1 'polypeptide(L)'
;MGSSWMMGFLYAASAGLLPVFALPYVNDDYSAASRTVAWLASGELMLPLLIGWLADKYDKRKLMILLTSIAILVLFLIPVFFHLPAMRILLLFLLGGVTMGFYVLGLTMLGEQFKGQILVSANASFIFFLSIGEVLGPPVIGRAMDLFGNSAFGWAMGIISLLFLSVFYFTRTLIERRQ
;
A
#
# COMPACT_ATOMS: atom_id res chain seq x y z
N MET A 1 -10.08 9.97 -1.36
CA MET A 1 -8.86 10.80 -1.20
C MET A 1 -7.84 10.15 -0.26
N GLY A 2 -8.20 9.70 0.97
CA GLY A 2 -7.25 9.03 1.86
C GLY A 2 -6.63 7.74 1.28
N SER A 3 -7.41 6.93 0.58
CA SER A 3 -6.92 5.70 -0.05
C SER A 3 -5.88 5.95 -1.15
N SER A 4 -6.02 7.04 -1.93
CA SER A 4 -5.05 7.40 -2.96
C SER A 4 -3.72 7.85 -2.37
N TRP A 5 -3.77 8.69 -1.33
CA TRP A 5 -2.56 9.09 -0.61
C TRP A 5 -1.83 7.88 -0.03
N MET A 6 -2.57 6.98 0.62
CA MET A 6 -2.01 5.76 1.21
C MET A 6 -1.38 4.85 0.15
N MET A 7 -2.06 4.68 -0.99
CA MET A 7 -1.53 3.92 -2.11
C MET A 7 -0.21 4.52 -2.61
N GLY A 8 -0.19 5.82 -2.92
CA GLY A 8 1.01 6.49 -3.41
C GLY A 8 2.17 6.40 -2.42
N PHE A 9 1.88 6.60 -1.12
CA PHE A 9 2.87 6.50 -0.05
C PHE A 9 3.50 5.10 0.02
N LEU A 10 2.68 4.05 0.11
CA LEU A 10 3.16 2.68 0.18
C LEU A 10 3.88 2.24 -1.10
N TYR A 11 3.32 2.59 -2.26
CA TYR A 11 3.90 2.26 -3.55
C TYR A 11 5.31 2.83 -3.71
N ALA A 12 5.46 4.16 -3.58
CA ALA A 12 6.73 4.81 -3.78
C ALA A 12 7.78 4.44 -2.72
N ALA A 13 7.37 4.32 -1.45
CA ALA A 13 8.27 3.87 -0.38
C ALA A 13 8.72 2.42 -0.61
N SER A 14 7.80 1.52 -0.99
CA SER A 14 8.14 0.12 -1.25
C SER A 14 9.04 0.00 -2.49
N ALA A 15 8.64 0.52 -3.64
CA ALA A 15 9.40 0.38 -4.87
C ALA A 15 10.78 1.05 -4.78
N GLY A 16 10.86 2.24 -4.14
CA GLY A 16 12.10 3.01 -4.06
C GLY A 16 13.10 2.49 -3.03
N LEU A 17 12.62 2.03 -1.87
CA LEU A 17 13.50 1.65 -0.75
C LEU A 17 13.67 0.14 -0.58
N LEU A 18 12.85 -0.68 -1.24
CA LEU A 18 12.93 -2.13 -1.14
C LEU A 18 14.31 -2.70 -1.51
N PRO A 19 15.00 -2.25 -2.57
CA PRO A 19 16.35 -2.74 -2.86
C PRO A 19 17.34 -2.44 -1.73
N VAL A 20 17.27 -1.24 -1.15
CA VAL A 20 18.13 -0.82 -0.02
C VAL A 20 17.83 -1.67 1.21
N PHE A 21 16.54 -1.84 1.53
CA PHE A 21 16.09 -2.71 2.63
C PHE A 21 16.55 -4.16 2.45
N ALA A 22 16.46 -4.69 1.23
CA ALA A 22 16.76 -6.09 0.91
C ALA A 22 18.25 -6.43 0.93
N LEU A 23 19.13 -5.44 0.74
CA LEU A 23 20.57 -5.62 0.53
C LEU A 23 21.22 -6.52 1.59
N PRO A 24 21.06 -6.29 2.91
CA PRO A 24 21.67 -7.14 3.95
C PRO A 24 21.18 -8.59 3.95
N TYR A 25 19.99 -8.85 3.39
CA TYR A 25 19.39 -10.18 3.35
C TYR A 25 19.79 -11.02 2.12
N VAL A 26 20.54 -10.40 1.20
CA VAL A 26 20.99 -11.03 -0.05
C VAL A 26 22.52 -10.93 -0.22
N ASN A 27 23.27 -10.91 0.91
CA ASN A 27 24.73 -10.85 0.96
C ASN A 27 25.31 -9.67 0.13
N ASP A 28 24.68 -8.50 0.21
CA ASP A 28 25.05 -7.28 -0.50
C ASP A 28 25.10 -7.40 -2.04
N ASP A 29 24.38 -8.39 -2.59
CA ASP A 29 24.20 -8.52 -4.04
C ASP A 29 23.11 -7.55 -4.53
N TYR A 30 23.54 -6.47 -5.17
CA TYR A 30 22.65 -5.45 -5.74
C TYR A 30 21.68 -6.01 -6.79
N SER A 31 22.10 -7.02 -7.56
CA SER A 31 21.23 -7.62 -8.56
C SER A 31 20.13 -8.48 -7.90
N ALA A 32 20.47 -9.19 -6.83
CA ALA A 32 19.51 -9.94 -6.05
C ALA A 32 18.54 -9.01 -5.29
N ALA A 33 19.04 -7.92 -4.72
CA ALA A 33 18.23 -6.89 -4.08
C ALA A 33 17.23 -6.26 -5.06
N SER A 34 17.68 -5.90 -6.26
CA SER A 34 16.82 -5.33 -7.31
C SER A 34 15.75 -6.32 -7.79
N ARG A 35 16.04 -7.63 -7.82
CA ARG A 35 15.05 -8.67 -8.17
C ARG A 35 13.88 -8.74 -7.17
N THR A 36 14.03 -8.23 -5.96
CA THR A 36 12.92 -8.19 -4.98
C THR A 36 11.78 -7.30 -5.46
N VAL A 37 12.08 -6.23 -6.22
CA VAL A 37 11.09 -5.36 -6.84
C VAL A 37 10.24 -6.12 -7.87
N ALA A 38 10.81 -7.10 -8.57
CA ALA A 38 10.03 -7.91 -9.51
C ALA A 38 8.97 -8.76 -8.81
N TRP A 39 9.23 -9.25 -7.59
CA TRP A 39 8.22 -9.96 -6.81
C TRP A 39 7.10 -9.03 -6.32
N LEU A 40 7.44 -7.82 -5.90
CA LEU A 40 6.47 -6.77 -5.58
C LEU A 40 5.60 -6.48 -6.81
N ALA A 41 6.23 -6.18 -7.96
CA ALA A 41 5.55 -5.87 -9.21
C ALA A 41 4.65 -7.02 -9.72
N SER A 42 5.04 -8.29 -9.50
CA SER A 42 4.20 -9.43 -9.86
C SER A 42 2.88 -9.44 -9.08
N GLY A 43 2.90 -9.07 -7.81
CA GLY A 43 1.71 -8.87 -6.99
C GLY A 43 0.84 -7.73 -7.50
N GLU A 44 1.48 -6.60 -7.85
CA GLU A 44 0.81 -5.42 -8.43
C GLU A 44 0.08 -5.73 -9.74
N LEU A 45 0.59 -6.69 -10.51
CA LEU A 45 0.00 -7.08 -11.79
C LEU A 45 -1.15 -8.10 -11.62
N MET A 46 -0.99 -9.07 -10.75
CA MET A 46 -1.90 -10.22 -10.67
C MET A 46 -3.06 -10.00 -9.72
N LEU A 47 -2.81 -9.50 -8.52
CA LEU A 47 -3.85 -9.37 -7.49
C LEU A 47 -4.94 -8.33 -7.77
N PRO A 48 -4.69 -7.20 -8.48
CA PRO A 48 -5.74 -6.26 -8.85
C PRO A 48 -6.89 -6.88 -9.64
N LEU A 49 -6.62 -7.89 -10.47
CA LEU A 49 -7.67 -8.61 -11.20
C LEU A 49 -8.63 -9.32 -10.24
N LEU A 50 -8.08 -10.00 -9.24
CA LEU A 50 -8.87 -10.65 -8.19
C LEU A 50 -9.60 -9.63 -7.32
N ILE A 51 -8.93 -8.55 -6.94
CA ILE A 51 -9.50 -7.48 -6.11
C ILE A 51 -10.63 -6.76 -6.85
N GLY A 52 -10.49 -6.50 -8.14
CA GLY A 52 -11.54 -5.94 -8.99
C GLY A 52 -12.78 -6.84 -9.02
N TRP A 53 -12.59 -8.14 -9.26
CA TRP A 53 -13.67 -9.12 -9.23
C TRP A 53 -14.36 -9.22 -7.85
N LEU A 54 -13.61 -9.13 -6.75
CA LEU A 54 -14.15 -9.06 -5.40
C LEU A 54 -14.92 -7.75 -5.17
N ALA A 55 -14.44 -6.63 -5.71
CA ALA A 55 -15.08 -5.33 -5.60
C ALA A 55 -16.46 -5.26 -6.29
N ASP A 56 -16.67 -6.09 -7.31
CA ASP A 56 -17.98 -6.22 -7.97
C ASP A 56 -19.00 -7.01 -7.13
N LYS A 57 -18.51 -7.90 -6.24
CA LYS A 57 -19.36 -8.81 -5.46
C LYS A 57 -19.57 -8.37 -4.02
N TYR A 58 -18.63 -7.67 -3.44
CA TYR A 58 -18.62 -7.33 -2.03
C TYR A 58 -18.60 -5.81 -1.80
N ASP A 59 -18.99 -5.41 -0.60
CA ASP A 59 -18.90 -4.01 -0.17
C ASP A 59 -17.45 -3.51 -0.22
N LYS A 60 -17.21 -2.51 -1.07
CA LYS A 60 -15.88 -1.95 -1.34
C LYS A 60 -15.23 -1.35 -0.09
N ARG A 61 -16.03 -0.83 0.85
CA ARG A 61 -15.54 -0.27 2.10
C ARG A 61 -15.02 -1.37 3.03
N LYS A 62 -15.75 -2.50 3.11
CA LYS A 62 -15.30 -3.68 3.87
C LYS A 62 -14.03 -4.26 3.24
N LEU A 63 -13.98 -4.31 1.91
CA LEU A 63 -12.81 -4.78 1.19
C LEU A 63 -11.60 -3.87 1.40
N MET A 64 -11.80 -2.54 1.46
CA MET A 64 -10.74 -1.57 1.80
C MET A 64 -10.18 -1.83 3.22
N ILE A 65 -11.03 -2.07 4.20
CA ILE A 65 -10.60 -2.41 5.57
C ILE A 65 -9.81 -3.72 5.57
N LEU A 66 -10.28 -4.73 4.87
CA LEU A 66 -9.60 -6.02 4.73
C LEU A 66 -8.20 -5.85 4.12
N LEU A 67 -8.09 -5.14 2.98
CA LEU A 67 -6.81 -4.88 2.33
C LEU A 67 -5.86 -4.09 3.24
N THR A 68 -6.36 -3.08 3.95
CA THR A 68 -5.54 -2.32 4.90
C THR A 68 -5.03 -3.22 6.04
N SER A 69 -5.88 -4.12 6.55
CA SER A 69 -5.48 -5.07 7.59
C SER A 69 -4.42 -6.04 7.10
N ILE A 70 -4.56 -6.53 5.86
CA ILE A 70 -3.54 -7.38 5.22
C ILE A 70 -2.24 -6.61 5.02
N ALA A 71 -2.30 -5.34 4.55
CA ALA A 71 -1.11 -4.50 4.39
C ALA A 71 -0.35 -4.35 5.72
N ILE A 72 -1.06 -4.03 6.81
CA ILE A 72 -0.48 -3.88 8.14
C ILE A 72 0.22 -5.18 8.57
N LEU A 73 -0.47 -6.30 8.46
CA LEU A 73 0.09 -7.61 8.81
C LEU A 73 1.35 -7.91 8.01
N VAL A 74 1.30 -7.75 6.69
CA VAL A 74 2.45 -8.00 5.79
C VAL A 74 3.62 -7.09 6.13
N LEU A 75 3.37 -5.79 6.36
CA LEU A 75 4.41 -4.82 6.68
C LEU A 75 5.12 -5.13 8.01
N PHE A 76 4.40 -5.60 9.02
CA PHE A 76 5.02 -6.04 10.28
C PHE A 76 5.75 -7.38 10.15
N LEU A 77 5.33 -8.27 9.26
CA LEU A 77 5.97 -9.56 9.02
C LEU A 77 7.23 -9.45 8.15
N ILE A 78 7.32 -8.45 7.27
CA ILE A 78 8.47 -8.26 6.38
C ILE A 78 9.80 -8.23 7.15
N PRO A 79 10.04 -7.36 8.14
CA PRO A 79 11.34 -7.31 8.82
C PRO A 79 11.69 -8.61 9.55
N VAL A 80 10.68 -9.38 9.98
CA VAL A 80 10.88 -10.61 10.76
C VAL A 80 11.21 -11.80 9.85
N PHE A 81 10.48 -11.96 8.75
CA PHE A 81 10.55 -13.16 7.91
C PHE A 81 11.27 -12.96 6.57
N PHE A 82 11.83 -11.77 6.32
CA PHE A 82 12.47 -11.46 5.04
C PHE A 82 13.72 -12.30 4.74
N HIS A 83 14.36 -12.85 5.77
CA HIS A 83 15.49 -13.77 5.66
C HIS A 83 15.13 -15.10 5.00
N LEU A 84 13.84 -15.51 5.05
CA LEU A 84 13.33 -16.74 4.44
C LEU A 84 12.93 -16.48 2.98
N PRO A 85 13.59 -17.09 1.97
CA PRO A 85 13.33 -16.78 0.56
C PRO A 85 11.86 -16.94 0.13
N ALA A 86 11.20 -18.03 0.58
CA ALA A 86 9.80 -18.28 0.25
C ALA A 86 8.85 -17.23 0.88
N MET A 87 9.10 -16.86 2.14
CA MET A 87 8.31 -15.83 2.83
C MET A 87 8.52 -14.45 2.22
N ARG A 88 9.76 -14.12 1.87
CA ARG A 88 10.10 -12.88 1.17
C ARG A 88 9.28 -12.72 -0.12
N ILE A 89 9.24 -13.73 -0.98
CA ILE A 89 8.47 -13.71 -2.22
C ILE A 89 6.98 -13.52 -1.91
N LEU A 90 6.43 -14.32 -0.99
CA LEU A 90 5.02 -14.25 -0.63
C LEU A 90 4.63 -12.87 -0.06
N LEU A 91 5.42 -12.34 0.87
CA LEU A 91 5.13 -11.06 1.51
C LEU A 91 5.21 -9.90 0.53
N LEU A 92 6.20 -9.90 -0.37
CA LEU A 92 6.33 -8.87 -1.40
C LEU A 92 5.21 -8.96 -2.43
N PHE A 93 4.84 -10.16 -2.86
CA PHE A 93 3.71 -10.38 -3.75
C PHE A 93 2.40 -9.85 -3.14
N LEU A 94 2.14 -10.17 -1.86
CA LEU A 94 0.95 -9.67 -1.16
C LEU A 94 1.00 -8.15 -0.98
N LEU A 95 2.16 -7.58 -0.61
CA LEU A 95 2.30 -6.13 -0.44
C LEU A 95 2.00 -5.38 -1.74
N GLY A 96 2.59 -5.83 -2.86
CA GLY A 96 2.35 -5.22 -4.16
C GLY A 96 0.88 -5.27 -4.57
N GLY A 97 0.26 -6.43 -4.42
CA GLY A 97 -1.15 -6.61 -4.76
C GLY A 97 -2.10 -5.78 -3.90
N VAL A 98 -1.84 -5.69 -2.59
CA VAL A 98 -2.65 -4.85 -1.70
C VAL A 98 -2.47 -3.38 -2.02
N THR A 99 -1.24 -2.94 -2.28
CA THR A 99 -0.94 -1.54 -2.65
C THR A 99 -1.70 -1.12 -3.90
N MET A 100 -1.65 -1.93 -4.96
CA MET A 100 -2.40 -1.66 -6.18
C MET A 100 -3.91 -1.86 -5.99
N GLY A 101 -4.31 -2.73 -5.06
CA GLY A 101 -5.70 -2.92 -4.65
C GLY A 101 -6.36 -1.64 -4.10
N PHE A 102 -5.63 -0.81 -3.38
CA PHE A 102 -6.11 0.52 -2.94
C PHE A 102 -6.46 1.42 -4.13
N TYR A 103 -5.68 1.35 -5.19
CA TYR A 103 -5.94 2.12 -6.43
C TYR A 103 -7.24 1.65 -7.09
N VAL A 104 -7.37 0.34 -7.30
CA VAL A 104 -8.57 -0.26 -7.93
C VAL A 104 -9.83 0.08 -7.14
N LEU A 105 -9.81 -0.14 -5.82
CA LEU A 105 -10.97 0.17 -4.98
C LEU A 105 -11.27 1.67 -4.93
N GLY A 106 -10.23 2.50 -4.85
CA GLY A 106 -10.39 3.96 -4.83
C GLY A 106 -11.06 4.49 -6.09
N LEU A 107 -10.60 4.06 -7.27
CA LEU A 107 -11.19 4.46 -8.55
C LEU A 107 -12.60 3.91 -8.75
N THR A 108 -12.86 2.67 -8.35
CA THR A 108 -14.19 2.07 -8.45
C THR A 108 -15.19 2.83 -7.58
N MET A 109 -14.82 3.16 -6.35
CA MET A 109 -15.66 3.97 -5.45
C MET A 109 -15.91 5.38 -6.00
N LEU A 110 -14.92 5.99 -6.64
CA LEU A 110 -15.10 7.28 -7.31
C LEU A 110 -16.10 7.19 -8.47
N GLY A 111 -15.95 6.19 -9.34
CA GLY A 111 -16.83 5.98 -10.49
C GLY A 111 -18.29 5.70 -10.10
N GLU A 112 -18.53 5.12 -8.90
CA GLU A 112 -19.88 4.94 -8.37
C GLU A 112 -20.51 6.21 -7.80
N GLN A 113 -19.70 7.06 -7.17
CA GLN A 113 -20.20 8.26 -6.48
C GLN A 113 -20.35 9.48 -7.41
N PHE A 114 -19.54 9.59 -8.44
CA PHE A 114 -19.49 10.77 -9.30
C PHE A 114 -19.69 10.42 -10.78
N LYS A 115 -20.30 11.33 -11.53
CA LYS A 115 -20.53 11.16 -12.98
C LYS A 115 -20.17 12.45 -13.73
N GLY A 116 -19.93 12.34 -15.05
CA GLY A 116 -19.65 13.47 -15.92
C GLY A 116 -18.42 14.28 -15.49
N GLN A 117 -18.51 15.60 -15.57
CA GLN A 117 -17.40 16.50 -15.23
C GLN A 117 -16.95 16.42 -13.77
N ILE A 118 -17.89 16.09 -12.85
CA ILE A 118 -17.54 15.92 -11.44
C ILE A 118 -16.62 14.72 -11.25
N LEU A 119 -16.83 13.64 -11.98
CA LEU A 119 -15.94 12.46 -11.95
C LEU A 119 -14.53 12.82 -12.44
N VAL A 120 -14.40 13.63 -13.48
CA VAL A 120 -13.10 14.10 -13.99
C VAL A 120 -12.35 14.90 -12.91
N SER A 121 -13.03 15.84 -12.25
CA SER A 121 -12.44 16.64 -11.17
C SER A 121 -12.08 15.78 -9.93
N ALA A 122 -12.94 14.81 -9.59
CA ALA A 122 -12.69 13.88 -8.49
C ALA A 122 -11.48 12.96 -8.78
N ASN A 123 -11.34 12.50 -10.04
CA ASN A 123 -10.19 11.71 -10.47
C ASN A 123 -8.90 12.53 -10.46
N ALA A 124 -8.94 13.80 -10.92
CA ALA A 124 -7.78 14.70 -10.82
C ALA A 124 -7.34 14.89 -9.36
N SER A 125 -8.30 15.09 -8.45
CA SER A 125 -8.01 15.17 -7.01
C SER A 125 -7.45 13.86 -6.46
N PHE A 126 -7.93 12.72 -6.92
CA PHE A 126 -7.42 11.40 -6.53
C PHE A 126 -5.95 11.25 -6.91
N ILE A 127 -5.60 11.59 -8.16
CA ILE A 127 -4.21 11.56 -8.66
C ILE A 127 -3.35 12.57 -7.89
N PHE A 128 -3.85 13.76 -7.59
CA PHE A 128 -3.11 14.75 -6.81
C PHE A 128 -2.72 14.23 -5.41
N PHE A 129 -3.67 13.64 -4.67
CA PHE A 129 -3.37 13.05 -3.37
C PHE A 129 -2.45 11.82 -3.46
N LEU A 130 -2.57 11.03 -4.53
CA LEU A 130 -1.67 9.93 -4.82
C LEU A 130 -0.23 10.44 -4.97
N SER A 131 -0.02 11.47 -5.80
CA SER A 131 1.31 12.06 -6.02
C SER A 131 1.91 12.67 -4.75
N ILE A 132 1.10 13.28 -3.88
CA ILE A 132 1.58 13.71 -2.55
C ILE A 132 2.12 12.51 -1.76
N GLY A 133 1.39 11.39 -1.75
CA GLY A 133 1.84 10.17 -1.11
C GLY A 133 3.16 9.66 -1.69
N GLU A 134 3.29 9.63 -3.02
CA GLU A 134 4.51 9.20 -3.70
C GLU A 134 5.73 10.06 -3.36
N VAL A 135 5.56 11.37 -3.30
CA VAL A 135 6.65 12.30 -2.95
C VAL A 135 7.06 12.15 -1.50
N LEU A 136 6.11 11.93 -0.58
CA LEU A 136 6.39 11.84 0.86
C LEU A 136 6.87 10.45 1.31
N GLY A 137 6.47 9.39 0.61
CA GLY A 137 6.76 8.00 1.01
C GLY A 137 8.25 7.73 1.22
N PRO A 138 9.09 7.83 0.16
CA PRO A 138 10.50 7.48 0.27
C PRO A 138 11.27 8.33 1.31
N PRO A 139 11.15 9.67 1.38
CA PRO A 139 11.91 10.44 2.36
C PRO A 139 11.48 10.17 3.80
N VAL A 140 10.18 9.94 4.07
CA VAL A 140 9.70 9.62 5.41
C VAL A 140 10.21 8.27 5.87
N ILE A 141 10.08 7.25 5.04
CA ILE A 141 10.53 5.89 5.38
C ILE A 141 12.05 5.79 5.36
N GLY A 142 12.73 6.44 4.41
CA GLY A 142 14.19 6.50 4.38
C GLY A 142 14.74 7.12 5.66
N ARG A 143 14.16 8.24 6.12
CA ARG A 143 14.54 8.86 7.39
C ARG A 143 14.27 7.95 8.60
N ALA A 144 13.17 7.22 8.61
CA ALA A 144 12.90 6.24 9.65
C ALA A 144 13.95 5.11 9.66
N MET A 145 14.37 4.64 8.49
CA MET A 145 15.44 3.63 8.36
C MET A 145 16.79 4.16 8.86
N ASP A 146 17.12 5.43 8.57
CA ASP A 146 18.35 6.07 9.06
C ASP A 146 18.39 6.18 10.59
N LEU A 147 17.25 6.47 11.23
CA LEU A 147 17.17 6.70 12.67
C LEU A 147 17.00 5.41 13.49
N PHE A 148 16.23 4.44 12.98
CA PHE A 148 15.79 3.25 13.73
C PHE A 148 16.29 1.94 13.10
N GLY A 149 17.13 2.02 12.06
CA GLY A 149 17.71 0.88 11.38
C GLY A 149 16.79 0.28 10.31
N ASN A 150 17.34 -0.72 9.62
CA ASN A 150 16.73 -1.30 8.41
C ASN A 150 15.30 -1.83 8.61
N SER A 151 15.01 -2.40 9.78
CA SER A 151 13.67 -2.94 10.12
C SER A 151 12.57 -1.88 10.15
N ALA A 152 12.93 -0.59 10.27
CA ALA A 152 11.98 0.52 10.23
C ALA A 152 11.26 0.62 8.87
N PHE A 153 11.82 0.05 7.78
CA PHE A 153 11.13 -0.07 6.50
C PHE A 153 9.71 -0.64 6.65
N GLY A 154 9.57 -1.80 7.26
CA GLY A 154 8.25 -2.43 7.45
C GLY A 154 7.44 -1.80 8.58
N TRP A 155 8.07 -1.56 9.74
CA TRP A 155 7.35 -1.09 10.91
C TRP A 155 6.83 0.34 10.77
N ALA A 156 7.60 1.26 10.20
CA ALA A 156 7.14 2.63 9.99
C ALA A 156 5.96 2.67 9.00
N MET A 157 6.05 1.95 7.88
CA MET A 157 4.91 1.83 6.95
C MET A 157 3.70 1.16 7.61
N GLY A 158 3.92 0.13 8.44
CA GLY A 158 2.87 -0.55 9.20
C GLY A 158 2.15 0.39 10.18
N ILE A 159 2.89 1.21 10.92
CA ILE A 159 2.33 2.21 11.84
C ILE A 159 1.51 3.26 11.09
N ILE A 160 2.03 3.78 9.97
CA ILE A 160 1.30 4.74 9.14
C ILE A 160 0.00 4.11 8.59
N SER A 161 0.06 2.84 8.19
CA SER A 161 -1.12 2.09 7.74
C SER A 161 -2.15 1.90 8.85
N LEU A 162 -1.70 1.65 10.09
CA LEU A 162 -2.57 1.58 11.28
C LEU A 162 -3.26 2.93 11.57
N LEU A 163 -2.53 4.03 11.49
CA LEU A 163 -3.09 5.36 11.65
C LEU A 163 -4.15 5.63 10.57
N PHE A 164 -3.85 5.29 9.33
CA PHE A 164 -4.81 5.41 8.23
C PHE A 164 -6.08 4.59 8.49
N LEU A 165 -5.96 3.33 8.91
CA LEU A 165 -7.09 2.47 9.23
C LEU A 165 -7.94 3.06 10.37
N SER A 166 -7.30 3.57 11.41
CA SER A 166 -7.96 4.19 12.56
C SER A 166 -8.78 5.42 12.15
N VAL A 167 -8.19 6.30 11.34
CA VAL A 167 -8.88 7.49 10.82
C VAL A 167 -10.04 7.07 9.90
N PHE A 168 -9.83 6.09 9.04
CA PHE A 168 -10.85 5.59 8.11
C PHE A 168 -12.04 4.98 8.87
N TYR A 169 -11.78 4.22 9.92
CA TYR A 169 -12.81 3.61 10.76
C TYR A 169 -13.58 4.67 11.56
N PHE A 170 -12.89 5.64 12.16
CA PHE A 170 -13.50 6.70 12.94
C PHE A 170 -14.40 7.61 12.09
N THR A 171 -13.95 7.99 10.89
CA THR A 171 -14.78 8.79 9.97
C THR A 171 -16.03 8.04 9.53
N ARG A 172 -15.95 6.73 9.37
CA ARG A 172 -17.10 5.89 9.05
C ARG A 172 -18.15 5.92 10.16
N THR A 173 -17.75 5.71 11.41
CA THR A 173 -18.67 5.67 12.57
C THR A 173 -19.37 7.01 12.81
N LEU A 174 -18.70 8.13 12.50
CA LEU A 174 -19.31 9.47 12.60
C LEU A 174 -20.38 9.71 11.54
N ILE A 175 -20.20 9.19 10.33
CA ILE A 175 -21.18 9.33 9.24
C ILE A 175 -22.42 8.47 9.51
N GLU A 176 -22.23 7.23 9.97
CA GLU A 176 -23.32 6.31 10.31
C GLU A 176 -24.18 6.81 11.51
N ARG A 177 -23.61 7.60 12.41
CA ARG A 177 -24.38 8.20 13.55
C ARG A 177 -25.17 9.44 13.17
N ARG A 178 -24.97 10.01 11.98
CA ARG A 178 -25.66 11.21 11.50
C ARG A 178 -26.82 10.91 10.54
N GLN A 179 -26.99 9.66 10.15
CA GLN A 179 -28.14 9.14 9.38
C GLN A 179 -29.16 8.45 10.28
#